data_7dff2f3782ec5243611105d288043259
#
_entry.id   7dff2f3782ec5243611105d288043259
#
_cell.length_a   1.000
_cell.length_b   1.000
_cell.length_c   1.000
_cell.angle_alpha   90.00
_cell.angle_beta   90.00
_cell.angle_gamma   90.00
#
_symmetry.space_group_name_H-M   'P 1'
#
loop_
_entity.id
_entity.type
_entity.pdbx_description
1 polymer ?
#
loop_
_entity_poly.entity_id
_entity_poly.type
_entity_poly.pdbx_seq_one_letter_code
_entity_poly.pdbx_strand_id
1 'polypeptide(L)'
;MSIVSNTGPLIALAKVNQLRLLEVLYQQVHLPPAVHRELLAKTGVEAERLDQALATFIRVADPLELTPEVQAATLSLGAGEREAVALAHHMRLLLVMDDQLGRQAAQGLDLEVTGTASVLILAKQKGLIESVRKLLELMREHGYWLSDELITTAAELAGEE
;
A
#
# COMPACT_ATOMS: atom_id res chain seq x y z
N MET A 1 9.81 -8.51 -9.69
CA MET A 1 8.35 -8.44 -9.46
C MET A 1 7.96 -7.01 -9.12
N SER A 2 6.81 -6.59 -9.54
CA SER A 2 6.32 -5.22 -9.26
C SER A 2 4.94 -5.28 -8.61
N ILE A 3 4.56 -4.19 -7.94
CA ILE A 3 3.25 -4.05 -7.32
C ILE A 3 2.64 -2.71 -7.68
N VAL A 4 1.34 -2.58 -7.44
CA VAL A 4 0.62 -1.30 -7.44
C VAL A 4 0.23 -1.00 -6.00
N SER A 5 0.32 0.26 -5.59
CA SER A 5 -0.11 0.70 -4.26
C SER A 5 -1.02 1.92 -4.36
N ASN A 6 -1.95 2.04 -3.42
CA ASN A 6 -2.64 3.30 -3.20
C ASN A 6 -1.90 4.12 -2.13
N THR A 7 -2.48 5.24 -1.70
CA THR A 7 -1.83 6.21 -0.83
C THR A 7 -1.55 5.67 0.58
N GLY A 8 -2.51 4.99 1.18
CA GLY A 8 -2.46 4.59 2.60
C GLY A 8 -1.21 3.81 3.01
N PRO A 9 -0.92 2.67 2.35
CA PRO A 9 0.26 1.88 2.71
C PRO A 9 1.57 2.63 2.58
N LEU A 10 1.69 3.51 1.58
CA LEU A 10 2.91 4.31 1.38
C LEU A 10 3.10 5.31 2.52
N ILE A 11 2.02 5.97 2.94
CA ILE A 11 2.06 6.89 4.08
C ILE A 11 2.41 6.13 5.36
N ALA A 12 1.78 4.98 5.59
CA ALA A 12 2.04 4.17 6.78
C ALA A 12 3.51 3.76 6.88
N LEU A 13 4.08 3.26 5.78
CA LEU A 13 5.49 2.86 5.76
C LEU A 13 6.43 4.06 5.84
N ALA A 14 6.06 5.20 5.24
CA ALA A 14 6.85 6.43 5.36
C ALA A 14 6.91 6.93 6.80
N LYS A 15 5.83 6.82 7.55
CA LYS A 15 5.77 7.24 8.96
C LYS A 15 6.79 6.52 9.84
N VAL A 16 7.10 5.27 9.53
CA VAL A 16 8.02 4.45 10.31
C VAL A 16 9.35 4.20 9.58
N ASN A 17 9.60 4.98 8.52
CA ASN A 17 10.82 4.90 7.72
C ASN A 17 11.10 3.50 7.17
N GLN A 18 10.07 2.83 6.66
CA GLN A 18 10.18 1.47 6.14
C GLN A 18 9.71 1.34 4.68
N LEU A 19 9.72 2.44 3.91
CA LEU A 19 9.38 2.39 2.48
C LEU A 19 10.29 1.45 1.69
N ARG A 20 11.55 1.33 2.09
CA ARG A 20 12.50 0.44 1.42
C ARG A 20 12.10 -1.03 1.45
N LEU A 21 11.26 -1.44 2.39
CA LEU A 21 10.76 -2.82 2.38
C LEU A 21 10.07 -3.15 1.07
N LEU A 22 9.36 -2.20 0.48
CA LEU A 22 8.70 -2.41 -0.81
C LEU A 22 9.71 -2.63 -1.92
N GLU A 23 10.81 -1.89 -1.91
CA GLU A 23 11.87 -2.08 -2.89
C GLU A 23 12.52 -3.47 -2.74
N VAL A 24 12.86 -3.85 -1.50
CA VAL A 24 13.51 -5.13 -1.24
C VAL A 24 12.59 -6.29 -1.59
N LEU A 25 11.30 -6.20 -1.24
CA LEU A 25 10.36 -7.30 -1.46
C LEU A 25 9.86 -7.38 -2.89
N TYR A 26 9.66 -6.23 -3.56
CA TYR A 26 8.93 -6.18 -4.83
C TYR A 26 9.67 -5.46 -5.95
N GLN A 27 10.80 -4.84 -5.68
CA GLN A 27 11.67 -4.10 -6.63
C GLN A 27 11.07 -2.78 -7.08
N GLN A 28 9.85 -2.75 -7.63
CA GLN A 28 9.22 -1.52 -8.10
C GLN A 28 7.78 -1.42 -7.63
N VAL A 29 7.36 -0.17 -7.38
CA VAL A 29 5.99 0.17 -7.02
C VAL A 29 5.44 1.10 -8.11
N HIS A 30 4.27 0.77 -8.64
CA HIS A 30 3.59 1.61 -9.62
C HIS A 30 2.43 2.35 -8.96
N LEU A 31 2.30 3.63 -9.27
CA LEU A 31 1.24 4.48 -8.75
C LEU A 31 0.43 5.07 -9.90
N PRO A 32 -0.89 5.17 -9.75
CA PRO A 32 -1.69 5.95 -10.68
C PRO A 32 -1.54 7.45 -10.38
N PRO A 33 -1.91 8.32 -11.32
CA PRO A 33 -1.81 9.77 -11.13
C PRO A 33 -2.53 10.33 -9.91
N ALA A 34 -3.72 9.81 -9.58
CA ALA A 34 -4.47 10.29 -8.41
C ALA A 34 -3.71 10.03 -7.10
N VAL A 35 -3.08 8.86 -6.97
CA VAL A 35 -2.26 8.54 -5.79
C VAL A 35 -1.04 9.47 -5.73
N HIS A 36 -0.38 9.70 -6.84
CA HIS A 36 0.75 10.63 -6.89
C HIS A 36 0.34 12.02 -6.42
N ARG A 37 -0.81 12.53 -6.88
CA ARG A 37 -1.32 13.84 -6.43
C ARG A 37 -1.56 13.87 -4.92
N GLU A 38 -2.12 12.81 -4.35
CA GLU A 38 -2.34 12.72 -2.91
C GLU A 38 -1.03 12.74 -2.13
N LEU A 39 -0.01 12.05 -2.62
CA LEU A 39 1.32 12.04 -1.99
C LEU A 39 1.99 13.41 -2.05
N LEU A 40 1.83 14.14 -3.15
CA LEU A 40 2.40 15.47 -3.31
C LEU A 40 1.81 16.49 -2.32
N ALA A 41 0.60 16.23 -1.81
CA ALA A 41 -0.04 17.08 -0.82
C ALA A 41 0.49 16.87 0.61
N LYS A 42 1.30 15.84 0.84
CA LYS A 42 1.87 15.58 2.16
C LYS A 42 3.04 16.51 2.46
N THR A 43 3.27 16.74 3.76
CA THR A 43 4.35 17.59 4.25
C THR A 43 5.12 16.87 5.35
N GLY A 44 6.25 17.43 5.75
CA GLY A 44 7.06 16.90 6.85
C GLY A 44 7.94 15.73 6.44
N VAL A 45 8.22 14.87 7.42
CA VAL A 45 9.15 13.75 7.25
C VAL A 45 8.66 12.74 6.21
N GLU A 46 7.36 12.46 6.18
CA GLU A 46 6.80 11.54 5.21
C GLU A 46 7.04 12.05 3.78
N ALA A 47 6.88 13.35 3.55
CA ALA A 47 7.09 13.93 2.23
C ALA A 47 8.52 13.72 1.73
N GLU A 48 9.52 13.93 2.58
CA GLU A 48 10.92 13.71 2.23
C GLU A 48 11.20 12.25 1.87
N ARG A 49 10.68 11.33 2.67
CA ARG A 49 10.85 9.89 2.44
C ARG A 49 10.18 9.42 1.17
N LEU A 50 8.98 9.96 0.89
CA LEU A 50 8.25 9.66 -0.34
C LEU A 50 8.96 10.23 -1.57
N ASP A 51 9.51 11.45 -1.48
CA ASP A 51 10.27 12.05 -2.58
C ASP A 51 11.49 11.20 -2.94
N GLN A 52 12.20 10.68 -1.95
CA GLN A 52 13.34 9.79 -2.18
C GLN A 52 12.90 8.49 -2.87
N ALA A 53 11.78 7.91 -2.44
CA ALA A 53 11.24 6.70 -3.06
C ALA A 53 10.78 6.96 -4.49
N LEU A 54 10.14 8.10 -4.75
CA LEU A 54 9.73 8.50 -6.10
C LEU A 54 10.93 8.72 -7.03
N ALA A 55 12.07 9.09 -6.49
CA ALA A 55 13.30 9.25 -7.27
C ALA A 55 13.99 7.90 -7.56
N THR A 56 13.62 6.83 -6.88
CA THR A 56 14.32 5.54 -6.98
C THR A 56 13.43 4.40 -7.47
N PHE A 57 12.52 3.87 -6.64
CA PHE A 57 11.80 2.63 -6.95
C PHE A 57 10.29 2.82 -7.18
N ILE A 58 9.73 3.98 -6.92
CA ILE A 58 8.31 4.26 -7.20
C ILE A 58 8.17 4.91 -8.56
N ARG A 59 7.30 4.36 -9.41
CA ARG A 59 7.03 4.83 -10.75
C ARG A 59 5.61 5.34 -10.86
N VAL A 60 5.43 6.54 -11.41
CA VAL A 60 4.08 7.08 -11.67
C VAL A 60 3.66 6.64 -13.07
N ALA A 61 2.53 5.96 -13.15
CA ALA A 61 1.99 5.50 -14.43
C ALA A 61 1.25 6.62 -15.17
N ASP A 62 1.13 6.45 -16.48
CA ASP A 62 0.28 7.33 -17.28
C ASP A 62 -1.20 7.12 -16.93
N PRO A 63 -2.06 8.13 -17.15
CA PRO A 63 -3.50 7.97 -16.95
C PRO A 63 -4.06 6.82 -17.79
N LEU A 64 -5.01 6.07 -17.21
CA LEU A 64 -5.69 4.97 -17.87
C LEU A 64 -7.17 5.28 -18.06
N GLU A 65 -7.73 4.87 -19.20
CA GLU A 65 -9.19 4.80 -19.33
C GLU A 65 -9.66 3.55 -18.62
N LEU A 66 -10.72 3.70 -17.80
CA LEU A 66 -11.30 2.58 -17.10
C LEU A 66 -12.22 1.81 -18.06
N THR A 67 -12.07 0.48 -18.08
CA THR A 67 -13.02 -0.38 -18.79
C THR A 67 -14.37 -0.32 -18.11
N PRO A 68 -15.49 -0.63 -18.81
CA PRO A 68 -16.81 -0.66 -18.17
C PRO A 68 -16.86 -1.58 -16.93
N GLU A 69 -16.16 -2.71 -16.98
CA GLU A 69 -16.08 -3.65 -15.87
C GLU A 69 -15.43 -3.02 -14.63
N VAL A 70 -14.28 -2.38 -14.80
CA VAL A 70 -13.56 -1.73 -13.71
C VAL A 70 -14.35 -0.53 -13.20
N GLN A 71 -14.95 0.25 -14.10
CA GLN A 71 -15.75 1.40 -13.74
C GLN A 71 -16.92 0.98 -12.84
N ALA A 72 -17.64 -0.08 -13.21
CA ALA A 72 -18.76 -0.61 -12.43
C ALA A 72 -18.31 -1.12 -11.06
N ALA A 73 -17.18 -1.84 -11.01
CA ALA A 73 -16.65 -2.41 -9.77
C ALA A 73 -16.16 -1.35 -8.77
N THR A 74 -15.78 -0.17 -9.25
CA THR A 74 -15.12 0.86 -8.43
C THR A 74 -15.98 2.12 -8.21
N LEU A 75 -17.27 2.05 -8.49
CA LEU A 75 -18.18 3.21 -8.42
C LEU A 75 -18.20 3.89 -7.05
N SER A 76 -18.08 3.11 -5.97
CA SER A 76 -18.14 3.64 -4.61
C SER A 76 -16.82 4.14 -4.07
N LEU A 77 -15.74 4.02 -4.85
CA LEU A 77 -14.38 4.35 -4.39
C LEU A 77 -14.01 5.80 -4.72
N GLY A 78 -13.11 6.37 -3.90
CA GLY A 78 -12.46 7.62 -4.22
C GLY A 78 -11.50 7.48 -5.39
N ALA A 79 -10.99 8.61 -5.90
CA ALA A 79 -10.15 8.63 -7.10
C ALA A 79 -8.87 7.79 -6.93
N GLY A 80 -8.20 7.90 -5.80
CA GLY A 80 -6.95 7.16 -5.56
C GLY A 80 -7.16 5.65 -5.57
N GLU A 81 -8.14 5.17 -4.85
CA GLU A 81 -8.46 3.74 -4.79
C GLU A 81 -8.94 3.23 -6.13
N ARG A 82 -9.78 3.99 -6.82
CA ARG A 82 -10.30 3.61 -8.15
C ARG A 82 -9.18 3.45 -9.15
N GLU A 83 -8.31 4.44 -9.23
CA GLU A 83 -7.20 4.39 -10.18
C GLU A 83 -6.19 3.31 -9.82
N ALA A 84 -5.95 3.05 -8.52
CA ALA A 84 -5.06 1.97 -8.10
C ALA A 84 -5.62 0.60 -8.49
N VAL A 85 -6.91 0.37 -8.27
CA VAL A 85 -7.55 -0.89 -8.70
C VAL A 85 -7.46 -1.03 -10.22
N ALA A 86 -7.75 0.04 -10.96
CA ALA A 86 -7.67 0.03 -12.43
C ALA A 86 -6.26 -0.28 -12.93
N LEU A 87 -5.25 0.33 -12.32
CA LEU A 87 -3.86 0.11 -12.72
C LEU A 87 -3.42 -1.32 -12.44
N ALA A 88 -3.75 -1.85 -11.25
CA ALA A 88 -3.43 -3.23 -10.89
C ALA A 88 -4.11 -4.22 -11.83
N HIS A 89 -5.37 -3.96 -12.19
CA HIS A 89 -6.11 -4.79 -13.13
C HIS A 89 -5.48 -4.76 -14.52
N HIS A 90 -5.11 -3.57 -15.00
CA HIS A 90 -4.48 -3.40 -16.31
C HIS A 90 -3.12 -4.08 -16.38
N MET A 91 -2.29 -3.91 -15.36
CA MET A 91 -0.93 -4.46 -15.32
C MET A 91 -0.88 -5.90 -14.84
N ARG A 92 -1.97 -6.42 -14.29
CA ARG A 92 -2.06 -7.74 -13.67
C ARG A 92 -1.02 -7.94 -12.56
N LEU A 93 -0.94 -6.95 -11.68
CA LEU A 93 0.00 -6.92 -10.56
C LEU A 93 -0.73 -7.02 -9.23
N LEU A 94 -0.01 -7.49 -8.21
CA LEU A 94 -0.47 -7.44 -6.82
C LEU A 94 -0.77 -6.01 -6.43
N LEU A 95 -1.92 -5.79 -5.77
CA LEU A 95 -2.32 -4.49 -5.25
C LEU A 95 -2.07 -4.45 -3.73
N VAL A 96 -1.37 -3.42 -3.27
CA VAL A 96 -1.20 -3.15 -1.84
C VAL A 96 -2.19 -2.06 -1.46
N MET A 97 -3.16 -2.40 -0.63
CA MET A 97 -4.25 -1.48 -0.27
C MET A 97 -4.85 -1.91 1.07
N ASP A 98 -5.05 -0.94 1.96
CA ASP A 98 -5.64 -1.22 3.29
C ASP A 98 -7.15 -0.93 3.32
N ASP A 99 -7.65 -0.09 2.42
CA ASP A 99 -9.06 0.29 2.37
C ASP A 99 -9.97 -0.91 2.10
N GLN A 100 -10.94 -1.14 2.98
CA GLN A 100 -11.82 -2.31 2.92
C GLN A 100 -12.64 -2.36 1.63
N LEU A 101 -13.27 -1.25 1.25
CA LEU A 101 -14.08 -1.20 0.03
C LEU A 101 -13.23 -1.38 -1.21
N GLY A 102 -12.03 -0.80 -1.22
CA GLY A 102 -11.08 -0.98 -2.33
C GLY A 102 -10.63 -2.42 -2.47
N ARG A 103 -10.34 -3.08 -1.35
CA ARG A 103 -9.96 -4.49 -1.35
C ARG A 103 -11.08 -5.38 -1.90
N GLN A 104 -12.32 -5.12 -1.49
CA GLN A 104 -13.49 -5.85 -1.99
C GLN A 104 -13.67 -5.67 -3.49
N ALA A 105 -13.54 -4.45 -3.99
CA ALA A 105 -13.65 -4.16 -5.42
C ALA A 105 -12.56 -4.90 -6.22
N ALA A 106 -11.34 -4.88 -5.73
CA ALA A 106 -10.22 -5.57 -6.38
C ALA A 106 -10.43 -7.09 -6.40
N GLN A 107 -10.89 -7.65 -5.29
CA GLN A 107 -11.18 -9.09 -5.19
C GLN A 107 -12.31 -9.49 -6.15
N GLY A 108 -13.32 -8.63 -6.32
CA GLY A 108 -14.38 -8.84 -7.29
C GLY A 108 -13.89 -8.84 -8.75
N LEU A 109 -12.73 -8.28 -9.01
CA LEU A 109 -12.07 -8.29 -10.31
C LEU A 109 -10.97 -9.37 -10.41
N ASP A 110 -10.94 -10.31 -9.47
CA ASP A 110 -9.96 -11.39 -9.39
C ASP A 110 -8.51 -10.91 -9.22
N LEU A 111 -8.32 -9.75 -8.60
CA LEU A 111 -6.99 -9.25 -8.28
C LEU A 111 -6.50 -9.81 -6.95
N GLU A 112 -5.20 -10.08 -6.87
CA GLU A 112 -4.55 -10.35 -5.61
C GLU A 112 -4.35 -9.02 -4.86
N VAL A 113 -4.75 -8.99 -3.60
CA VAL A 113 -4.66 -7.79 -2.75
C VAL A 113 -3.97 -8.17 -1.45
N THR A 114 -3.07 -7.30 -1.00
CA THR A 114 -2.46 -7.40 0.31
C THR A 114 -2.52 -6.04 1.00
N GLY A 115 -2.22 -6.01 2.29
CA GLY A 115 -2.22 -4.77 3.07
C GLY A 115 -0.88 -4.52 3.74
N THR A 116 -0.77 -3.39 4.42
CA THR A 116 0.45 -2.97 5.11
C THR A 116 0.90 -4.02 6.13
N ALA A 117 -0.02 -4.55 6.93
CA ALA A 117 0.31 -5.58 7.94
C ALA A 117 0.92 -6.82 7.30
N SER A 118 0.35 -7.28 6.19
CA SER A 118 0.86 -8.46 5.48
C SER A 118 2.24 -8.22 4.88
N VAL A 119 2.50 -7.02 4.39
CA VAL A 119 3.84 -6.63 3.92
C VAL A 119 4.85 -6.74 5.06
N LEU A 120 4.51 -6.26 6.25
CA LEU A 120 5.39 -6.36 7.41
C LEU A 120 5.61 -7.81 7.86
N ILE A 121 4.57 -8.64 7.81
CA ILE A 121 4.70 -10.07 8.14
C ILE A 121 5.68 -10.74 7.17
N LEU A 122 5.53 -10.48 5.88
CA LEU A 122 6.44 -11.02 4.88
C LEU A 122 7.88 -10.52 5.11
N ALA A 123 8.04 -9.26 5.43
CA ALA A 123 9.35 -8.68 5.72
C ALA A 123 10.01 -9.39 6.91
N LYS A 124 9.25 -9.68 7.97
CA LYS A 124 9.78 -10.40 9.12
C LYS A 124 10.17 -11.83 8.75
N GLN A 125 9.35 -12.52 7.96
CA GLN A 125 9.67 -13.88 7.51
C GLN A 125 10.99 -13.92 6.74
N LYS A 126 11.33 -12.84 6.05
CA LYS A 126 12.58 -12.72 5.30
C LYS A 126 13.73 -12.11 6.12
N GLY A 127 13.52 -11.88 7.40
CA GLY A 127 14.57 -11.37 8.28
C GLY A 127 14.87 -9.88 8.10
N LEU A 128 13.99 -9.13 7.48
CA LEU A 128 14.21 -7.70 7.19
C LEU A 128 13.83 -6.78 8.35
N ILE A 129 12.93 -7.23 9.22
CA ILE A 129 12.50 -6.49 10.41
C ILE A 129 12.42 -7.44 11.61
N GLU A 130 12.48 -6.89 12.80
CA GLU A 130 12.44 -7.68 14.04
C GLU A 130 11.04 -7.87 14.59
N SER A 131 10.19 -6.85 14.52
CA SER A 131 8.86 -6.88 15.13
C SER A 131 7.81 -6.21 14.27
N VAL A 132 6.81 -6.98 13.90
CA VAL A 132 5.62 -6.47 13.21
C VAL A 132 4.79 -5.63 14.17
N ARG A 133 4.57 -6.11 15.40
CA ARG A 133 3.79 -5.39 16.41
C ARG A 133 4.35 -3.99 16.65
N LYS A 134 5.65 -3.89 16.90
CA LYS A 134 6.26 -2.59 17.20
C LYS A 134 6.09 -1.58 16.08
N LEU A 135 6.25 -2.02 14.82
CA LEU A 135 6.08 -1.14 13.68
C LEU A 135 4.63 -0.70 13.50
N LEU A 136 3.66 -1.61 13.68
CA LEU A 136 2.25 -1.26 13.60
C LEU A 136 1.84 -0.29 14.73
N GLU A 137 2.32 -0.51 15.94
CA GLU A 137 2.07 0.40 17.05
C GLU A 137 2.69 1.78 16.78
N LEU A 138 3.89 1.83 16.22
CA LEU A 138 4.54 3.07 15.87
C LEU A 138 3.79 3.82 14.76
N MET A 139 3.28 3.11 13.75
CA MET A 139 2.41 3.71 12.73
C MET A 139 1.19 4.37 13.37
N ARG A 140 0.55 3.68 14.31
CA ARG A 140 -0.62 4.21 15.02
C ARG A 140 -0.27 5.44 15.84
N GLU A 141 0.86 5.44 16.53
CA GLU A 141 1.33 6.60 17.27
C GLU A 141 1.54 7.82 16.37
N HIS A 142 1.96 7.60 15.14
CA HIS A 142 2.16 8.65 14.14
C HIS A 142 0.92 8.98 13.33
N GLY A 143 -0.25 8.48 13.74
CA GLY A 143 -1.52 8.91 13.18
C GLY A 143 -2.12 8.02 12.11
N TYR A 144 -1.53 6.87 11.83
CA TYR A 144 -2.13 5.90 10.90
C TYR A 144 -3.04 4.96 11.67
N TRP A 145 -4.34 5.05 11.43
CA TRP A 145 -5.30 4.28 12.21
C TRP A 145 -5.19 2.77 11.99
N LEU A 146 -5.02 2.04 13.09
CA LEU A 146 -4.98 0.58 13.11
C LEU A 146 -5.69 0.12 14.39
N SER A 147 -6.56 -0.89 14.27
CA SER A 147 -7.25 -1.43 15.44
C SER A 147 -6.33 -2.32 16.27
N ASP A 148 -6.65 -2.44 17.56
CA ASP A 148 -5.92 -3.38 18.43
C ASP A 148 -6.04 -4.81 17.91
N GLU A 149 -7.21 -5.18 17.39
CA GLU A 149 -7.44 -6.51 16.82
C GLU A 149 -6.53 -6.79 15.64
N LEU A 150 -6.38 -5.82 14.72
CA LEU A 150 -5.49 -5.97 13.57
C LEU A 150 -4.04 -6.16 14.03
N ILE A 151 -3.58 -5.34 14.97
CA ILE A 151 -2.20 -5.42 15.48
C ILE A 151 -1.97 -6.77 16.14
N THR A 152 -2.89 -7.22 16.98
CA THR A 152 -2.78 -8.51 17.67
C THR A 152 -2.75 -9.67 16.68
N THR A 153 -3.67 -9.68 15.72
CA THR A 153 -3.72 -10.73 14.70
C THR A 153 -2.44 -10.77 13.85
N ALA A 154 -1.96 -9.60 13.43
CA ALA A 154 -0.74 -9.51 12.64
C ALA A 154 0.47 -10.01 13.43
N ALA A 155 0.58 -9.65 14.71
CA ALA A 155 1.66 -10.10 15.57
C ALA A 155 1.62 -11.63 15.74
N GLU A 156 0.45 -12.20 15.96
CA GLU A 156 0.28 -13.65 16.07
C GLU A 156 0.71 -14.37 14.79
N LEU A 157 0.28 -13.86 13.63
CA LEU A 157 0.66 -14.42 12.34
C LEU A 157 2.17 -14.31 12.07
N ALA A 158 2.81 -13.32 12.67
CA ALA A 158 4.26 -13.13 12.58
C ALA A 158 5.03 -13.95 13.61
N GLY A 159 4.36 -14.75 14.43
CA GLY A 159 4.99 -15.54 15.47
C GLY A 159 5.36 -14.73 16.73
N GLU A 160 4.75 -13.59 16.93
CA GLU A 160 4.95 -12.72 18.11
C GLU A 160 3.81 -12.91 19.10
N GLU A 161 4.13 -12.73 20.34
CA GLU A 161 3.12 -12.81 21.41
C GLU A 161 2.44 -11.46 21.66
#